data_4307637f0bb2b3a68f32d6ac35e35781
#
_entry.id   4307637f0bb2b3a68f32d6ac35e35781
#
_cell.length_a   1.000
_cell.length_b   1.000
_cell.length_c   1.000
_cell.angle_alpha   90.00
_cell.angle_beta   90.00
_cell.angle_gamma   90.00
#
_symmetry.space_group_name_H-M   'P 1'
#
loop_
_entity.id
_entity.type
_entity.pdbx_description
1 polymer ?
#
loop_
_entity_poly.entity_id
_entity_poly.type
_entity_poly.pdbx_seq_one_letter_code
_entity_poly.pdbx_strand_id
1 'polypeptide(L)'
;MTFFTTPELLEIGDIPFASPNQKPTRQEALEYYRKVAEFYHLDVRQYEPVLKIDGKDNNFVVHTTNIHGHRREYHARKLILATGYYDRANQMNVPGENLPKVMHYYREPHPFFNLNVLVVGGKNSAAIAALELWRHGAHVTLVHRGPGISPSVKYWIKPDIENRIKAGQVNAYFNSTVREITLEHVLLDTPEGEVTLDNDYVFALTGYHPDFEFLCSLGIKLSDEIDKRPIVDRQTLESNVPGIYLAGVIVAGTKTSEIFIENGRFHGQLIAADLKHKLRAEQVPV
;
A
#
# COMPACT_ATOMS: atom_id res chain seq x y z
N MET A 1 -4.60 -13.69 4.20
CA MET A 1 -4.90 -12.24 4.38
C MET A 1 -6.38 -12.01 4.17
N THR A 2 -7.04 -11.37 5.15
CA THR A 2 -8.45 -10.97 5.10
C THR A 2 -8.57 -9.45 5.11
N PHE A 3 -9.63 -8.92 4.53
CA PHE A 3 -9.96 -7.49 4.66
C PHE A 3 -10.43 -7.16 6.09
N PHE A 4 -10.33 -5.89 6.46
CA PHE A 4 -10.80 -5.41 7.78
C PHE A 4 -12.27 -4.96 7.76
N THR A 5 -12.90 -5.00 6.59
CA THR A 5 -14.23 -4.51 6.31
C THR A 5 -15.14 -5.61 5.76
N THR A 6 -16.43 -5.33 5.63
CA THR A 6 -17.42 -6.27 5.12
C THR A 6 -17.48 -6.25 3.58
N PRO A 7 -18.02 -7.28 2.92
CA PRO A 7 -18.14 -7.34 1.46
C PRO A 7 -18.88 -6.14 0.88
N GLU A 8 -19.98 -5.71 1.49
CA GLU A 8 -20.84 -4.63 1.01
C GLU A 8 -20.09 -3.28 0.90
N LEU A 9 -19.12 -3.07 1.79
CA LEU A 9 -18.30 -1.86 1.77
C LEU A 9 -17.18 -1.91 0.71
N LEU A 10 -16.92 -3.09 0.14
CA LEU A 10 -15.97 -3.32 -0.94
C LEU A 10 -16.62 -3.33 -2.33
N GLU A 11 -17.95 -3.26 -2.40
CA GLU A 11 -18.69 -3.27 -3.65
C GLU A 11 -18.37 -2.07 -4.53
N ILE A 12 -18.28 -2.31 -5.84
CA ILE A 12 -18.11 -1.30 -6.88
C ILE A 12 -19.02 -1.60 -8.08
N GLY A 13 -19.40 -0.55 -8.79
CA GLY A 13 -20.13 -0.69 -10.05
C GLY A 13 -21.50 -1.33 -9.91
N ASP A 14 -22.18 -1.12 -8.79
CA ASP A 14 -23.54 -1.64 -8.52
C ASP A 14 -23.65 -3.18 -8.64
N ILE A 15 -22.54 -3.89 -8.51
CA ILE A 15 -22.48 -5.36 -8.49
C ILE A 15 -22.31 -5.83 -7.06
N PRO A 16 -23.21 -6.68 -6.51
CA PRO A 16 -23.09 -7.22 -5.18
C PRO A 16 -21.84 -8.10 -4.99
N PHE A 17 -21.15 -7.94 -3.87
CA PHE A 17 -20.06 -8.80 -3.46
C PHE A 17 -20.56 -9.88 -2.49
N ALA A 18 -20.95 -11.02 -3.00
CA ALA A 18 -21.35 -12.16 -2.18
C ALA A 18 -20.11 -12.87 -1.61
N SER A 19 -19.99 -12.93 -0.29
CA SER A 19 -18.98 -13.72 0.43
C SER A 19 -19.64 -14.46 1.60
N PRO A 20 -19.28 -15.71 1.88
CA PRO A 20 -19.72 -16.42 3.07
C PRO A 20 -19.07 -15.87 4.35
N ASN A 21 -18.04 -15.03 4.23
CA ASN A 21 -17.28 -14.48 5.33
C ASN A 21 -17.68 -13.04 5.62
N GLN A 22 -17.86 -12.70 6.89
CA GLN A 22 -18.07 -11.29 7.29
C GLN A 22 -16.90 -10.38 6.88
N LYS A 23 -15.70 -10.93 6.80
CA LYS A 23 -14.48 -10.26 6.32
C LYS A 23 -13.90 -11.08 5.18
N PRO A 24 -14.11 -10.67 3.94
CA PRO A 24 -13.69 -11.47 2.80
C PRO A 24 -12.16 -11.60 2.75
N THR A 25 -11.73 -12.69 2.19
CA THR A 25 -10.31 -12.93 1.91
C THR A 25 -9.85 -12.11 0.71
N ARG A 26 -8.54 -11.93 0.58
CA ARG A 26 -7.92 -11.33 -0.61
C ARG A 26 -8.32 -12.08 -1.89
N GLN A 27 -8.42 -13.41 -1.82
CA GLN A 27 -8.77 -14.23 -2.98
C GLN A 27 -10.20 -13.97 -3.45
N GLU A 28 -11.16 -13.93 -2.53
CA GLU A 28 -12.57 -13.61 -2.85
C GLU A 28 -12.69 -12.21 -3.46
N ALA A 29 -11.98 -11.21 -2.92
CA ALA A 29 -12.01 -9.87 -3.49
C ALA A 29 -11.39 -9.81 -4.90
N LEU A 30 -10.28 -10.50 -5.14
CA LEU A 30 -9.68 -10.57 -6.47
C LEU A 30 -10.61 -11.24 -7.50
N GLU A 31 -11.33 -12.29 -7.08
CA GLU A 31 -12.34 -12.93 -7.92
C GLU A 31 -13.50 -11.98 -8.22
N TYR A 32 -13.99 -11.28 -7.20
CA TYR A 32 -15.04 -10.28 -7.34
C TYR A 32 -14.66 -9.16 -8.33
N TYR A 33 -13.50 -8.53 -8.15
CA TYR A 33 -13.07 -7.43 -9.03
C TYR A 33 -12.81 -7.89 -10.47
N ARG A 34 -12.35 -9.13 -10.69
CA ARG A 34 -12.27 -9.69 -12.04
C ARG A 34 -13.66 -9.84 -12.67
N LYS A 35 -14.64 -10.35 -11.93
CA LYS A 35 -16.03 -10.44 -12.42
C LYS A 35 -16.63 -9.10 -12.75
N VAL A 36 -16.33 -8.06 -11.96
CA VAL A 36 -16.75 -6.69 -12.28
C VAL A 36 -16.12 -6.22 -13.59
N ALA A 37 -14.82 -6.45 -13.79
CA ALA A 37 -14.12 -6.09 -15.01
C ALA A 37 -14.69 -6.83 -16.24
N GLU A 38 -15.01 -8.12 -16.12
CA GLU A 38 -15.63 -8.94 -17.16
C GLU A 38 -17.06 -8.45 -17.48
N PHE A 39 -17.86 -8.17 -16.45
CA PHE A 39 -19.24 -7.71 -16.61
C PHE A 39 -19.33 -6.39 -17.38
N TYR A 40 -18.43 -5.45 -17.12
CA TYR A 40 -18.39 -4.16 -17.80
C TYR A 40 -17.50 -4.15 -19.05
N HIS A 41 -16.93 -5.30 -19.44
CA HIS A 41 -16.03 -5.42 -20.59
C HIS A 41 -14.89 -4.40 -20.55
N LEU A 42 -14.29 -4.20 -19.37
CA LEU A 42 -13.20 -3.23 -19.21
C LEU A 42 -11.94 -3.71 -19.94
N ASP A 43 -11.29 -2.81 -20.68
CA ASP A 43 -9.98 -3.08 -21.32
C ASP A 43 -8.87 -3.02 -20.27
N VAL A 44 -8.67 -4.14 -19.55
CA VAL A 44 -7.65 -4.29 -18.51
C VAL A 44 -6.39 -4.89 -19.10
N ARG A 45 -5.27 -4.18 -18.98
CA ARG A 45 -3.96 -4.63 -19.46
C ARG A 45 -3.06 -4.97 -18.28
N GLN A 46 -2.90 -6.26 -18.04
CA GLN A 46 -2.04 -6.77 -16.95
C GLN A 46 -0.57 -6.81 -17.40
N TYR A 47 0.34 -6.64 -16.42
CA TYR A 47 1.79 -6.66 -16.66
C TYR A 47 2.24 -5.66 -17.72
N GLU A 48 1.57 -4.52 -17.78
CA GLU A 48 1.90 -3.43 -18.69
C GLU A 48 2.16 -2.14 -17.90
N PRO A 49 3.35 -2.00 -17.29
CA PRO A 49 3.71 -0.79 -16.55
C PRO A 49 3.77 0.43 -17.45
N VAL A 50 3.27 1.54 -16.91
CA VAL A 50 3.45 2.88 -17.50
C VAL A 50 4.87 3.34 -17.19
N LEU A 51 5.63 3.66 -18.23
CA LEU A 51 7.01 4.12 -18.13
C LEU A 51 7.11 5.64 -18.07
N LYS A 52 6.28 6.32 -18.88
CA LYS A 52 6.30 7.77 -19.04
C LYS A 52 4.93 8.24 -19.55
N ILE A 53 4.60 9.47 -19.22
CA ILE A 53 3.46 10.19 -19.78
C ILE A 53 3.98 11.54 -20.30
N ASP A 54 3.70 11.84 -21.56
CA ASP A 54 4.01 13.11 -22.20
C ASP A 54 2.73 13.83 -22.59
N GLY A 55 2.87 15.10 -22.97
CA GLY A 55 1.78 15.89 -23.52
C GLY A 55 1.05 16.75 -22.47
N LYS A 56 -0.20 17.05 -22.74
CA LYS A 56 -1.04 17.94 -21.93
C LYS A 56 -2.51 17.58 -22.09
N ASP A 57 -3.36 18.28 -21.38
CA ASP A 57 -4.82 18.10 -21.46
C ASP A 57 -5.32 17.95 -22.91
N ASN A 58 -6.16 16.97 -23.13
CA ASN A 58 -6.71 16.52 -24.43
C ASN A 58 -5.68 15.89 -25.41
N ASN A 59 -4.39 15.83 -25.06
CA ASN A 59 -3.36 15.26 -25.93
C ASN A 59 -2.23 14.65 -25.13
N PHE A 60 -2.56 13.68 -24.28
CA PHE A 60 -1.55 12.88 -23.56
C PHE A 60 -1.09 11.69 -24.39
N VAL A 61 0.18 11.33 -24.25
CA VAL A 61 0.77 10.10 -24.80
C VAL A 61 1.33 9.29 -23.63
N VAL A 62 0.75 8.11 -23.44
CA VAL A 62 1.14 7.20 -22.35
C VAL A 62 2.02 6.10 -22.93
N HIS A 63 3.29 6.06 -22.52
CA HIS A 63 4.26 5.07 -22.94
C HIS A 63 4.28 3.91 -21.95
N THR A 64 4.13 2.70 -22.47
CA THR A 64 4.12 1.46 -21.69
C THR A 64 5.09 0.43 -22.25
N THR A 65 5.30 -0.63 -21.49
CA THR A 65 5.94 -1.85 -21.98
C THR A 65 5.14 -3.06 -21.51
N ASN A 66 4.98 -4.06 -22.36
CA ASN A 66 4.30 -5.28 -21.95
C ASN A 66 5.29 -6.32 -21.36
N ILE A 67 4.78 -7.46 -20.90
CA ILE A 67 5.57 -8.57 -20.33
C ILE A 67 6.66 -9.11 -21.28
N HIS A 68 6.52 -8.91 -22.59
CA HIS A 68 7.48 -9.33 -23.62
C HIS A 68 8.51 -8.23 -23.97
N GLY A 69 8.46 -7.09 -23.26
CA GLY A 69 9.34 -5.93 -23.52
C GLY A 69 8.93 -5.08 -24.72
N HIS A 70 7.77 -5.34 -25.34
CA HIS A 70 7.28 -4.52 -26.45
C HIS A 70 6.75 -3.19 -25.92
N ARG A 71 7.29 -2.11 -26.44
CA ARG A 71 6.83 -0.75 -26.15
C ARG A 71 5.52 -0.47 -26.90
N ARG A 72 4.64 0.26 -26.22
CA ARG A 72 3.36 0.73 -26.77
C ARG A 72 3.11 2.17 -26.39
N GLU A 73 2.31 2.83 -27.17
CA GLU A 73 1.85 4.21 -26.95
C GLU A 73 0.33 4.24 -26.99
N TYR A 74 -0.25 4.95 -26.05
CA TYR A 74 -1.69 5.20 -25.98
C TYR A 74 -1.93 6.70 -25.97
N HIS A 75 -2.84 7.15 -26.83
CA HIS A 75 -3.29 8.53 -26.83
C HIS A 75 -4.52 8.67 -25.94
N ALA A 76 -4.49 9.65 -25.04
CA ALA A 76 -5.57 9.88 -24.10
C ALA A 76 -5.91 11.37 -24.02
N ARG A 77 -7.20 11.69 -23.91
CA ARG A 77 -7.65 13.05 -23.66
C ARG A 77 -7.52 13.41 -22.18
N LYS A 78 -7.81 12.48 -21.30
CA LYS A 78 -7.77 12.64 -19.85
C LYS A 78 -7.13 11.40 -19.21
N LEU A 79 -6.52 11.58 -18.05
CA LEU A 79 -5.85 10.54 -17.30
C LEU A 79 -6.43 10.46 -15.89
N ILE A 80 -6.62 9.24 -15.38
CA ILE A 80 -6.97 8.98 -13.99
C ILE A 80 -5.86 8.12 -13.39
N LEU A 81 -5.15 8.67 -12.40
CA LEU A 81 -4.11 7.94 -11.68
C LEU A 81 -4.71 7.33 -10.41
N ALA A 82 -4.67 6.00 -10.32
CA ALA A 82 -5.16 5.24 -9.16
C ALA A 82 -4.10 4.21 -8.72
N THR A 83 -2.83 4.63 -8.71
CA THR A 83 -1.65 3.77 -8.53
C THR A 83 -1.49 3.18 -7.13
N GLY A 84 -2.24 3.68 -6.15
CA GLY A 84 -2.11 3.21 -4.76
C GLY A 84 -0.81 3.66 -4.10
N TYR A 85 -0.37 2.87 -3.08
CA TYR A 85 0.83 3.21 -2.30
C TYR A 85 1.67 1.98 -1.94
N TYR A 86 1.24 0.78 -2.32
CA TYR A 86 1.82 -0.46 -1.81
C TYR A 86 3.13 -0.86 -2.51
N ASP A 87 3.50 -0.18 -3.59
CA ASP A 87 4.70 -0.52 -4.37
C ASP A 87 5.98 0.14 -3.83
N ARG A 88 5.85 1.14 -2.95
CA ARG A 88 6.98 1.89 -2.36
C ARG A 88 7.00 1.71 -0.84
N ALA A 89 7.85 0.79 -0.37
CA ALA A 89 8.09 0.61 1.06
C ALA A 89 8.94 1.74 1.62
N ASN A 90 8.63 2.19 2.84
CA ASN A 90 9.51 3.11 3.57
C ASN A 90 10.78 2.37 3.94
N GLN A 91 11.93 2.87 3.48
CA GLN A 91 13.23 2.30 3.80
C GLN A 91 13.65 2.70 5.22
N MET A 92 14.37 1.82 5.90
CA MET A 92 15.01 2.10 7.19
C MET A 92 16.31 2.90 6.98
N ASN A 93 16.92 2.79 5.80
CA ASN A 93 18.20 3.37 5.41
C ASN A 93 19.35 2.93 6.32
N VAL A 94 19.39 1.64 6.61
CA VAL A 94 20.44 1.02 7.45
C VAL A 94 21.34 0.10 6.61
N PRO A 95 22.63 -0.08 7.02
CA PRO A 95 23.49 -1.07 6.40
C PRO A 95 22.84 -2.46 6.39
N GLY A 96 22.90 -3.15 5.25
CA GLY A 96 22.36 -4.50 5.10
C GLY A 96 20.86 -4.58 4.81
N GLU A 97 20.12 -3.46 4.67
CA GLU A 97 18.70 -3.48 4.33
C GLU A 97 18.42 -4.14 2.98
N ASN A 98 19.39 -4.13 2.06
CA ASN A 98 19.25 -4.74 0.73
C ASN A 98 19.64 -6.24 0.69
N LEU A 99 19.96 -6.86 1.82
CA LEU A 99 20.26 -8.29 1.89
C LEU A 99 19.02 -9.12 1.49
N PRO A 100 19.19 -10.26 0.80
CA PRO A 100 18.07 -11.12 0.35
C PRO A 100 17.15 -11.61 1.47
N LYS A 101 17.63 -11.64 2.73
CA LYS A 101 16.84 -12.01 3.90
C LYS A 101 15.91 -10.90 4.40
N VAL A 102 16.00 -9.68 3.85
CA VAL A 102 15.15 -8.53 4.24
C VAL A 102 13.98 -8.41 3.28
N MET A 103 12.78 -8.44 3.83
CA MET A 103 11.55 -8.38 3.07
C MET A 103 10.68 -7.24 3.58
N HIS A 104 10.13 -6.45 2.64
CA HIS A 104 9.18 -5.37 2.97
C HIS A 104 7.71 -5.83 2.86
N TYR A 105 7.47 -7.04 2.35
CA TYR A 105 6.13 -7.59 2.12
C TYR A 105 5.98 -8.94 2.80
N TYR A 106 5.02 -9.05 3.70
CA TYR A 106 4.66 -10.31 4.33
C TYR A 106 3.59 -11.03 3.49
N ARG A 107 3.79 -12.29 3.21
CA ARG A 107 2.85 -13.13 2.42
C ARG A 107 2.26 -14.26 3.23
N GLU A 108 3.11 -15.12 3.80
CA GLU A 108 2.71 -16.32 4.53
C GLU A 108 3.77 -16.71 5.58
N PRO A 109 3.41 -17.47 6.63
CA PRO A 109 4.32 -17.84 7.71
C PRO A 109 5.12 -19.12 7.48
N HIS A 110 4.63 -20.06 6.68
CA HIS A 110 5.17 -21.43 6.60
C HIS A 110 6.67 -21.54 6.27
N PRO A 111 7.24 -20.73 5.35
CA PRO A 111 8.67 -20.79 5.05
C PRO A 111 9.59 -20.46 6.24
N PHE A 112 9.07 -19.89 7.32
CA PHE A 112 9.83 -19.38 8.46
C PHE A 112 9.73 -20.25 9.71
N PHE A 113 9.19 -21.47 9.57
CA PHE A 113 9.11 -22.42 10.68
C PHE A 113 10.48 -22.68 11.30
N ASN A 114 10.57 -22.57 12.64
CA ASN A 114 11.78 -22.78 13.43
C ASN A 114 12.97 -21.84 13.10
N LEU A 115 12.69 -20.67 12.49
CA LEU A 115 13.69 -19.65 12.17
C LEU A 115 13.56 -18.42 13.07
N ASN A 116 14.69 -17.72 13.27
CA ASN A 116 14.75 -16.46 13.99
C ASN A 116 14.33 -15.31 13.08
N VAL A 117 13.16 -14.76 13.31
CA VAL A 117 12.54 -13.74 12.46
C VAL A 117 12.38 -12.42 13.20
N LEU A 118 12.99 -11.38 12.67
CA LEU A 118 12.77 -10.01 13.12
C LEU A 118 11.61 -9.37 12.36
N VAL A 119 10.65 -8.78 13.08
CA VAL A 119 9.58 -7.96 12.52
C VAL A 119 9.78 -6.51 12.97
N VAL A 120 10.07 -5.62 12.01
CA VAL A 120 10.24 -4.18 12.27
C VAL A 120 8.96 -3.43 11.99
N GLY A 121 8.37 -2.82 13.00
CA GLY A 121 7.13 -2.04 12.90
C GLY A 121 6.27 -2.16 14.14
N GLY A 122 5.25 -1.33 14.28
CA GLY A 122 4.36 -1.32 15.44
C GLY A 122 2.88 -1.13 15.11
N LYS A 123 2.52 -1.21 13.80
CA LYS A 123 1.13 -1.08 13.33
C LYS A 123 0.54 -2.43 12.89
N ASN A 124 -0.63 -2.40 12.25
CA ASN A 124 -1.38 -3.61 11.89
C ASN A 124 -0.56 -4.68 11.15
N SER A 125 0.20 -4.31 10.13
CA SER A 125 0.97 -5.27 9.33
C SER A 125 2.00 -6.01 10.17
N ALA A 126 2.73 -5.29 11.04
CA ALA A 126 3.74 -5.89 11.92
C ALA A 126 3.10 -6.79 12.99
N ALA A 127 2.02 -6.34 13.62
CA ALA A 127 1.31 -7.13 14.64
C ALA A 127 0.73 -8.43 14.04
N ILE A 128 0.12 -8.36 12.85
CA ILE A 128 -0.42 -9.54 12.17
C ILE A 128 0.69 -10.50 11.77
N ALA A 129 1.76 -9.99 11.14
CA ALA A 129 2.89 -10.83 10.72
C ALA A 129 3.54 -11.53 11.92
N ALA A 130 3.78 -10.79 13.02
CA ALA A 130 4.36 -11.36 14.23
C ALA A 130 3.50 -12.48 14.84
N LEU A 131 2.17 -12.26 14.89
CA LEU A 131 1.23 -13.27 15.38
C LEU A 131 1.16 -14.50 14.47
N GLU A 132 1.09 -14.31 13.16
CA GLU A 132 1.01 -15.42 12.21
C GLU A 132 2.32 -16.22 12.21
N LEU A 133 3.47 -15.58 12.17
CA LEU A 133 4.79 -16.21 12.25
C LEU A 133 4.94 -17.04 13.55
N TRP A 134 4.62 -16.44 14.70
CA TRP A 134 4.68 -17.13 15.97
C TRP A 134 3.74 -18.35 16.02
N ARG A 135 2.49 -18.22 15.57
CA ARG A 135 1.52 -19.34 15.54
C ARG A 135 1.97 -20.51 14.67
N HIS A 136 2.84 -20.25 13.71
CA HIS A 136 3.39 -21.24 12.80
C HIS A 136 4.83 -21.64 13.16
N GLY A 137 5.26 -21.35 14.40
CA GLY A 137 6.48 -21.90 14.98
C GLY A 137 7.76 -21.15 14.63
N ALA A 138 7.70 -19.91 14.18
CA ALA A 138 8.87 -19.04 14.08
C ALA A 138 9.25 -18.46 15.46
N HIS A 139 10.54 -18.21 15.69
CA HIS A 139 11.04 -17.46 16.84
C HIS A 139 11.01 -15.97 16.52
N VAL A 140 9.96 -15.28 16.99
CA VAL A 140 9.67 -13.91 16.56
C VAL A 140 10.21 -12.90 17.57
N THR A 141 10.96 -11.92 17.05
CA THR A 141 11.31 -10.69 17.75
C THR A 141 10.69 -9.49 17.02
N LEU A 142 9.97 -8.63 17.73
CA LEU A 142 9.37 -7.41 17.22
C LEU A 142 10.18 -6.20 17.67
N VAL A 143 10.53 -5.31 16.74
CA VAL A 143 11.24 -4.06 17.04
C VAL A 143 10.40 -2.87 16.62
N HIS A 144 10.21 -1.91 17.52
CA HIS A 144 9.47 -0.69 17.22
C HIS A 144 10.09 0.54 17.89
N ARG A 145 10.23 1.61 17.11
CA ARG A 145 10.77 2.90 17.58
C ARG A 145 9.88 3.64 18.58
N GLY A 146 8.62 3.26 18.69
CA GLY A 146 7.69 3.82 19.69
C GLY A 146 7.66 3.01 20.99
N PRO A 147 6.95 3.50 22.00
CA PRO A 147 6.97 2.94 23.38
C PRO A 147 6.13 1.65 23.51
N GLY A 148 5.45 1.20 22.48
CA GLY A 148 4.61 0.01 22.49
C GLY A 148 3.87 -0.19 21.18
N ILE A 149 2.98 -1.18 21.13
CA ILE A 149 2.10 -1.44 20.00
C ILE A 149 1.21 -0.22 19.76
N SER A 150 1.18 0.27 18.51
CA SER A 150 0.45 1.48 18.15
C SER A 150 -1.03 1.42 18.58
N PRO A 151 -1.60 2.52 19.11
CA PRO A 151 -3.04 2.62 19.37
C PRO A 151 -3.92 2.40 18.14
N SER A 152 -3.39 2.61 16.93
CA SER A 152 -4.09 2.40 15.66
C SER A 152 -4.22 0.94 15.24
N VAL A 153 -3.58 0.00 15.94
CA VAL A 153 -3.77 -1.43 15.70
C VAL A 153 -5.20 -1.80 16.07
N LYS A 154 -5.85 -2.57 15.20
CA LYS A 154 -7.25 -2.97 15.34
C LYS A 154 -7.51 -3.62 16.70
N TYR A 155 -8.62 -3.26 17.34
CA TYR A 155 -8.98 -3.67 18.70
C TYR A 155 -9.04 -5.19 18.92
N TRP A 156 -9.24 -5.97 17.86
CA TRP A 156 -9.24 -7.44 17.92
C TRP A 156 -7.88 -8.08 17.70
N ILE A 157 -6.86 -7.29 17.25
CA ILE A 157 -5.48 -7.77 17.05
C ILE A 157 -4.60 -7.35 18.21
N LYS A 158 -4.77 -6.11 18.68
CA LYS A 158 -3.91 -5.50 19.68
C LYS A 158 -3.80 -6.31 20.99
N PRO A 159 -4.91 -6.77 21.61
CA PRO A 159 -4.82 -7.55 22.84
C PRO A 159 -4.07 -8.87 22.67
N ASP A 160 -4.17 -9.51 21.51
CA ASP A 160 -3.50 -10.78 21.28
C ASP A 160 -1.98 -10.59 21.17
N ILE A 161 -1.48 -9.65 20.36
CA ILE A 161 -0.03 -9.40 20.29
C ILE A 161 0.54 -8.93 21.63
N GLU A 162 -0.15 -8.07 22.37
CA GLU A 162 0.27 -7.62 23.69
C GLU A 162 0.35 -8.77 24.69
N ASN A 163 -0.62 -9.70 24.67
CA ASN A 163 -0.61 -10.90 25.50
C ASN A 163 0.54 -11.85 25.14
N ARG A 164 0.86 -12.02 23.84
CA ARG A 164 2.00 -12.86 23.40
C ARG A 164 3.33 -12.26 23.86
N ILE A 165 3.47 -10.94 23.78
CA ILE A 165 4.66 -10.23 24.27
C ILE A 165 4.77 -10.38 25.79
N LYS A 166 3.70 -10.13 26.53
CA LYS A 166 3.68 -10.29 28.00
C LYS A 166 4.00 -11.72 28.46
N ALA A 167 3.58 -12.71 27.69
CA ALA A 167 3.86 -14.13 27.98
C ALA A 167 5.26 -14.58 27.52
N GLY A 168 6.09 -13.70 26.95
CA GLY A 168 7.42 -14.05 26.43
C GLY A 168 7.40 -14.95 25.19
N GLN A 169 6.27 -15.05 24.51
CA GLN A 169 6.10 -15.87 23.31
C GLN A 169 6.50 -15.14 22.04
N VAL A 170 6.47 -13.82 22.06
CA VAL A 170 7.04 -12.90 21.08
C VAL A 170 7.94 -11.95 21.85
N ASN A 171 9.23 -11.93 21.52
CA ASN A 171 10.15 -10.95 22.08
C ASN A 171 9.85 -9.57 21.51
N ALA A 172 10.01 -8.50 22.30
CA ALA A 172 9.76 -7.15 21.81
C ALA A 172 10.77 -6.14 22.36
N TYR A 173 11.30 -5.32 21.46
CA TYR A 173 12.14 -4.17 21.76
C TYR A 173 11.40 -2.90 21.34
N PHE A 174 10.92 -2.14 22.32
CA PHE A 174 10.28 -0.83 22.14
C PHE A 174 11.28 0.30 22.35
N ASN A 175 10.95 1.50 21.84
CA ASN A 175 11.87 2.65 21.80
C ASN A 175 13.21 2.28 21.14
N SER A 176 13.22 1.33 20.23
CA SER A 176 14.39 0.70 19.65
C SER A 176 14.35 0.76 18.12
N THR A 177 15.53 0.82 17.51
CA THR A 177 15.69 0.85 16.05
C THR A 177 16.71 -0.17 15.58
N VAL A 178 16.55 -0.63 14.35
CA VAL A 178 17.58 -1.41 13.67
C VAL A 178 18.72 -0.47 13.31
N ARG A 179 19.94 -0.85 13.68
CA ARG A 179 21.17 -0.13 13.34
C ARG A 179 21.88 -0.71 12.14
N GLU A 180 21.97 -2.04 12.08
CA GLU A 180 22.64 -2.78 11.01
C GLU A 180 22.06 -4.18 10.87
N ILE A 181 22.06 -4.71 9.65
CA ILE A 181 21.68 -6.09 9.33
C ILE A 181 22.87 -6.76 8.65
N THR A 182 23.30 -7.89 9.19
CA THR A 182 24.32 -8.76 8.58
C THR A 182 23.68 -10.05 8.07
N LEU A 183 24.47 -10.98 7.55
CA LEU A 183 23.94 -12.28 7.08
C LEU A 183 23.36 -13.12 8.23
N GLU A 184 23.97 -13.07 9.41
CA GLU A 184 23.62 -13.93 10.55
C GLU A 184 22.96 -13.17 11.71
N HIS A 185 23.15 -11.86 11.79
CA HIS A 185 22.73 -11.06 12.94
C HIS A 185 22.01 -9.77 12.54
N VAL A 186 21.29 -9.21 13.52
CA VAL A 186 20.78 -7.83 13.46
C VAL A 186 21.24 -7.11 14.73
N LEU A 187 21.78 -5.90 14.54
CA LEU A 187 22.14 -4.99 15.62
C LEU A 187 21.03 -3.99 15.85
N LEU A 188 20.65 -3.83 17.11
CA LEU A 188 19.63 -2.89 17.55
C LEU A 188 20.23 -1.82 18.45
N ASP A 189 19.78 -0.59 18.26
CA ASP A 189 19.92 0.46 19.28
C ASP A 189 18.69 0.42 20.18
N THR A 190 18.91 0.19 21.47
CA THR A 190 17.86 0.12 22.50
C THR A 190 18.12 1.13 23.62
N PRO A 191 17.15 1.47 24.46
CA PRO A 191 17.35 2.36 25.61
C PRO A 191 18.41 1.83 26.61
N GLU A 192 18.59 0.51 26.66
CA GLU A 192 19.54 -0.15 27.55
C GLU A 192 20.93 -0.31 26.90
N GLY A 193 21.09 0.08 25.65
CA GLY A 193 22.33 -0.05 24.89
C GLY A 193 22.17 -0.87 23.61
N GLU A 194 23.29 -1.24 23.03
CA GLU A 194 23.33 -2.05 21.81
C GLU A 194 23.00 -3.52 22.09
N VAL A 195 22.17 -4.13 21.26
CA VAL A 195 21.80 -5.54 21.34
C VAL A 195 22.06 -6.22 20.00
N THR A 196 22.75 -7.35 20.02
CA THR A 196 22.94 -8.21 18.84
C THR A 196 22.02 -9.41 18.93
N LEU A 197 21.25 -9.67 17.87
CA LEU A 197 20.33 -10.80 17.78
C LEU A 197 20.73 -11.72 16.63
N ASP A 198 20.76 -13.02 16.88
CA ASP A 198 20.81 -14.03 15.82
C ASP A 198 19.56 -13.90 14.95
N ASN A 199 19.71 -13.93 13.65
CA ASN A 199 18.63 -13.62 12.74
C ASN A 199 18.74 -14.29 11.37
N ASP A 200 17.70 -14.99 10.98
CA ASP A 200 17.59 -15.63 9.68
C ASP A 200 16.85 -14.73 8.65
N TYR A 201 15.77 -14.04 9.08
CA TYR A 201 14.95 -13.19 8.20
C TYR A 201 14.49 -11.92 8.90
N VAL A 202 14.32 -10.85 8.10
CA VAL A 202 13.81 -9.56 8.57
C VAL A 202 12.58 -9.17 7.75
N PHE A 203 11.48 -8.91 8.41
CA PHE A 203 10.31 -8.23 7.83
C PHE A 203 10.32 -6.75 8.22
N ALA A 204 10.76 -5.89 7.30
CA ALA A 204 10.73 -4.43 7.47
C ALA A 204 9.35 -3.87 7.12
N LEU A 205 8.39 -4.00 8.04
CA LEU A 205 7.00 -3.56 7.87
C LEU A 205 6.81 -2.11 8.36
N THR A 206 7.63 -1.24 7.82
CA THR A 206 7.79 0.17 8.19
C THR A 206 6.70 1.09 7.58
N GLY A 207 5.80 0.51 6.78
CA GLY A 207 4.77 1.20 6.03
C GLY A 207 5.18 1.47 4.59
N TYR A 208 4.28 2.16 3.86
CA TYR A 208 4.42 2.41 2.44
C TYR A 208 3.97 3.84 2.12
N HIS A 209 4.33 4.33 0.95
CA HIS A 209 3.90 5.64 0.45
C HIS A 209 3.61 5.60 -1.06
N PRO A 210 2.80 6.52 -1.59
CA PRO A 210 2.62 6.68 -3.04
C PRO A 210 3.95 6.96 -3.75
N ASP A 211 4.02 6.63 -5.03
CA ASP A 211 5.17 7.00 -5.87
C ASP A 211 5.17 8.50 -6.14
N PHE A 212 5.70 9.28 -5.20
CA PHE A 212 5.78 10.73 -5.30
C PHE A 212 6.68 11.19 -6.44
N GLU A 213 7.73 10.43 -6.77
CA GLU A 213 8.63 10.75 -7.88
C GLU A 213 7.87 10.70 -9.20
N PHE A 214 7.06 9.66 -9.40
CA PHE A 214 6.19 9.55 -10.57
C PHE A 214 5.17 10.70 -10.62
N LEU A 215 4.49 11.02 -9.52
CA LEU A 215 3.53 12.14 -9.48
C LEU A 215 4.21 13.48 -9.82
N CYS A 216 5.36 13.76 -9.21
CA CYS A 216 6.12 14.98 -9.48
C CYS A 216 6.65 15.05 -10.92
N SER A 217 7.02 13.92 -11.52
CA SER A 217 7.47 13.86 -12.92
C SER A 217 6.39 14.30 -13.92
N LEU A 218 5.11 14.17 -13.52
CA LEU A 218 3.96 14.65 -14.28
C LEU A 218 3.59 16.12 -13.99
N GLY A 219 4.37 16.81 -13.16
CA GLY A 219 4.10 18.19 -12.73
C GLY A 219 3.05 18.31 -11.62
N ILE A 220 2.64 17.19 -11.02
CA ILE A 220 1.71 17.21 -9.89
C ILE A 220 2.45 17.72 -8.66
N LYS A 221 1.93 18.78 -8.06
CA LYS A 221 2.47 19.39 -6.86
C LYS A 221 2.01 18.63 -5.62
N LEU A 222 2.90 18.50 -4.65
CA LEU A 222 2.60 17.97 -3.32
C LEU A 222 2.49 19.13 -2.33
N SER A 223 1.69 18.96 -1.27
CA SER A 223 1.66 19.93 -0.18
C SER A 223 3.00 19.96 0.56
N ASP A 224 3.36 21.11 1.12
CA ASP A 224 4.55 21.30 1.96
C ASP A 224 4.39 20.65 3.35
N GLU A 225 3.21 20.13 3.66
CA GLU A 225 2.93 19.43 4.91
C GLU A 225 3.66 18.07 4.98
N ILE A 226 3.82 17.55 6.20
CA ILE A 226 4.44 16.24 6.46
C ILE A 226 3.76 15.13 5.66
N ASP A 227 2.46 15.29 5.39
CA ASP A 227 1.65 14.28 4.70
C ASP A 227 1.89 14.21 3.19
N LYS A 228 2.55 15.21 2.58
CA LYS A 228 2.86 15.29 1.15
C LYS A 228 1.63 14.95 0.28
N ARG A 229 0.48 15.53 0.59
CA ARG A 229 -0.74 15.28 -0.19
C ARG A 229 -0.62 15.91 -1.56
N PRO A 230 -0.96 15.19 -2.63
CA PRO A 230 -1.08 15.80 -3.96
C PRO A 230 -2.11 16.94 -3.96
N ILE A 231 -1.81 18.02 -4.67
CA ILE A 231 -2.73 19.13 -4.82
C ILE A 231 -3.82 18.73 -5.82
N VAL A 232 -5.04 18.63 -5.33
CA VAL A 232 -6.23 18.31 -6.12
C VAL A 232 -7.40 19.21 -5.73
N ASP A 233 -8.28 19.48 -6.69
CA ASP A 233 -9.60 20.01 -6.40
C ASP A 233 -10.42 18.95 -5.66
N ARG A 234 -11.00 19.31 -4.52
CA ARG A 234 -11.72 18.35 -3.64
C ARG A 234 -13.07 17.89 -4.19
N GLN A 235 -13.65 18.63 -5.17
CA GLN A 235 -14.94 18.30 -5.74
C GLN A 235 -14.81 17.42 -6.98
N THR A 236 -13.73 17.61 -7.75
CA THR A 236 -13.50 16.92 -9.02
C THR A 236 -12.39 15.90 -8.97
N LEU A 237 -11.47 16.01 -7.99
CA LEU A 237 -10.23 15.26 -7.88
C LEU A 237 -9.25 15.47 -9.05
N GLU A 238 -9.44 16.54 -9.84
CA GLU A 238 -8.46 16.98 -10.81
C GLU A 238 -7.25 17.57 -10.10
N SER A 239 -6.06 17.20 -10.55
CA SER A 239 -4.81 17.74 -10.00
C SER A 239 -4.56 19.18 -10.46
N ASN A 240 -3.46 19.79 -9.97
CA ASN A 240 -2.99 21.08 -10.50
C ASN A 240 -2.55 20.98 -11.98
N VAL A 241 -2.45 19.80 -12.56
CA VAL A 241 -2.18 19.57 -13.99
C VAL A 241 -3.51 19.26 -14.66
N PRO A 242 -4.01 20.16 -15.55
CA PRO A 242 -5.28 19.96 -16.21
C PRO A 242 -5.37 18.64 -16.95
N GLY A 243 -6.52 17.96 -16.84
CA GLY A 243 -6.77 16.67 -17.48
C GLY A 243 -6.20 15.46 -16.75
N ILE A 244 -5.47 15.63 -15.63
CA ILE A 244 -4.98 14.54 -14.78
C ILE A 244 -5.74 14.53 -13.45
N TYR A 245 -6.45 13.44 -13.20
CA TYR A 245 -7.23 13.18 -11.99
C TYR A 245 -6.54 12.16 -11.10
N LEU A 246 -6.74 12.27 -9.78
CA LEU A 246 -6.20 11.32 -8.81
C LEU A 246 -7.33 10.60 -8.08
N ALA A 247 -7.23 9.27 -7.95
CA ALA A 247 -8.24 8.46 -7.29
C ALA A 247 -7.63 7.50 -6.27
N GLY A 248 -8.41 7.19 -5.23
CA GLY A 248 -8.02 6.25 -4.19
C GLY A 248 -7.02 6.84 -3.20
N VAL A 249 -6.26 5.98 -2.56
CA VAL A 249 -5.40 6.29 -1.42
C VAL A 249 -4.28 7.30 -1.72
N ILE A 250 -3.85 7.44 -2.96
CA ILE A 250 -2.79 8.40 -3.32
C ILE A 250 -3.16 9.84 -2.98
N VAL A 251 -4.46 10.18 -2.92
CA VAL A 251 -4.95 11.51 -2.56
C VAL A 251 -4.66 11.87 -1.10
N ALA A 252 -4.47 10.87 -0.24
CA ALA A 252 -4.15 11.05 1.17
C ALA A 252 -2.63 11.22 1.45
N GLY A 253 -1.78 11.15 0.43
CA GLY A 253 -0.32 11.24 0.60
C GLY A 253 0.21 10.13 1.51
N THR A 254 1.02 10.50 2.51
CA THR A 254 1.59 9.52 3.46
C THR A 254 0.60 9.02 4.51
N LYS A 255 -0.59 9.64 4.65
CA LYS A 255 -1.65 9.15 5.56
C LYS A 255 -2.46 8.01 4.93
N THR A 256 -1.80 6.92 4.63
CA THR A 256 -2.37 5.73 3.95
C THR A 256 -3.51 5.04 4.71
N SER A 257 -3.83 5.50 5.93
CA SER A 257 -4.94 5.00 6.75
C SER A 257 -6.22 5.85 6.68
N GLU A 258 -6.30 6.84 5.81
CA GLU A 258 -7.47 7.71 5.67
C GLU A 258 -8.39 7.28 4.52
N ILE A 259 -7.81 6.81 3.42
CA ILE A 259 -8.57 6.40 2.22
C ILE A 259 -8.34 4.91 1.98
N PHE A 260 -9.45 4.19 1.96
CA PHE A 260 -9.54 2.76 1.68
C PHE A 260 -10.50 2.54 0.50
N ILE A 261 -10.79 1.30 0.14
CA ILE A 261 -11.78 1.00 -0.90
C ILE A 261 -13.15 1.54 -0.49
N GLU A 262 -13.51 1.40 0.80
CA GLU A 262 -14.80 1.79 1.37
C GLU A 262 -15.22 3.24 1.09
N ASN A 263 -14.27 4.15 1.12
CA ASN A 263 -14.52 5.58 0.86
C ASN A 263 -13.93 6.04 -0.49
N GLY A 264 -12.81 5.47 -0.92
CA GLY A 264 -12.16 5.80 -2.19
C GLY A 264 -12.96 5.36 -3.43
N ARG A 265 -13.84 4.36 -3.32
CA ARG A 265 -14.71 3.91 -4.42
C ARG A 265 -15.63 5.01 -4.97
N PHE A 266 -15.94 6.02 -4.17
CA PHE A 266 -16.75 7.16 -4.61
C PHE A 266 -15.97 8.19 -5.44
N HIS A 267 -14.64 8.14 -5.46
CA HIS A 267 -13.82 9.03 -6.29
C HIS A 267 -14.16 8.89 -7.78
N GLY A 268 -14.47 7.68 -8.24
CA GLY A 268 -14.88 7.43 -9.61
C GLY A 268 -16.14 8.21 -10.03
N GLN A 269 -17.11 8.39 -9.12
CA GLN A 269 -18.32 9.15 -9.36
C GLN A 269 -18.05 10.65 -9.51
N LEU A 270 -17.21 11.22 -8.64
CA LEU A 270 -16.79 12.63 -8.69
C LEU A 270 -16.07 12.94 -10.01
N ILE A 271 -15.08 12.12 -10.34
CA ILE A 271 -14.30 12.26 -11.58
C ILE A 271 -15.19 12.11 -12.81
N ALA A 272 -16.08 11.11 -12.84
CA ALA A 272 -16.98 10.89 -13.97
C ALA A 272 -17.97 12.05 -14.19
N ALA A 273 -18.44 12.69 -13.11
CA ALA A 273 -19.31 13.86 -13.20
C ALA A 273 -18.59 15.04 -13.86
N ASP A 274 -17.37 15.36 -13.44
CA ASP A 274 -16.56 16.43 -14.02
C ASP A 274 -16.18 16.13 -15.48
N LEU A 275 -15.73 14.92 -15.77
CA LEU A 275 -15.41 14.49 -17.12
C LEU A 275 -16.60 14.61 -18.07
N LYS A 276 -17.79 14.21 -17.65
CA LYS A 276 -19.01 14.37 -18.46
C LYS A 276 -19.29 15.85 -18.79
N HIS A 277 -19.09 16.74 -17.82
CA HIS A 277 -19.28 18.17 -18.03
C HIS A 277 -18.26 18.72 -19.03
N LYS A 278 -16.95 18.47 -18.81
CA LYS A 278 -15.88 18.98 -19.68
C LYS A 278 -15.93 18.43 -21.10
N LEU A 279 -16.12 17.12 -21.25
CA LEU A 279 -16.17 16.48 -22.56
C LEU A 279 -17.39 16.92 -23.40
N ARG A 280 -18.51 17.28 -22.75
CA ARG A 280 -19.68 17.88 -23.46
C ARG A 280 -19.41 19.32 -23.89
N ALA A 281 -18.77 20.12 -23.01
CA ALA A 281 -18.41 21.51 -23.36
C ALA A 281 -17.44 21.57 -24.56
N GLU A 282 -16.55 20.62 -24.69
CA GLU A 282 -15.59 20.51 -25.80
C GLU A 282 -16.25 20.06 -27.15
N GLN A 283 -17.45 19.49 -27.09
CA GLN A 283 -18.19 19.04 -28.28
C GLN A 283 -19.16 20.10 -28.86
N VAL A 284 -19.36 21.21 -28.13
CA VAL A 284 -20.21 22.32 -28.67
C VAL A 284 -19.33 23.19 -29.55
N PRO A 285 -19.54 23.23 -30.88
CA PRO A 285 -18.84 24.16 -31.74
C PRO A 285 -19.20 25.60 -31.35
N VAL A 286 -18.21 26.48 -31.25
CA VAL A 286 -18.37 27.93 -31.10
C VAL A 286 -18.83 28.51 -32.42
#